data_256ef6b5987b7a356fcfc8bee4c6075c
#
_entry.id   256ef6b5987b7a356fcfc8bee4c6075c
#
_cell.length_a   1.000
_cell.length_b   1.000
_cell.length_c   1.000
_cell.angle_alpha   90.00
_cell.angle_beta   90.00
_cell.angle_gamma   90.00
#
_symmetry.space_group_name_H-M   'P 1'
#
loop_
_entity.id
_entity.type
_entity.pdbx_description
1 polymer ?
#
loop_
_entity_poly.entity_id
_entity_poly.type
_entity_poly.pdbx_seq_one_letter_code
_entity_poly.pdbx_strand_id
1 'polypeptide(L)'
;MRGKDLYSRAYHSGMIDRPSCYSCQFKGYPRIADVTLADFWGVEKVAKELDNDTGTSAILINSEKGKKIFEQVSKRLQKKEVKLENIQPFNLALVKAAVCPDYDRKQFFSDLESMRFDQLGDKYFPVSARKYDRVRTLASCVRTFIGMTQLRPKAVWQFLHLNFLHPAIKTDWKKGKLLFPTPYCVFEIDKTAKVIVEGRILLGNKRFRKSKLESRFLFGKNSKVEFQGDFRFGYGCDVEVFDNAELVCGASSGGNIGLTLICGDKIHIGSHTFYGRDVSIRDTNGGHIIAQQGFKDTNPVIIGDFCWLCSECKIMPGVKVGDGTVVGSNSVVIAPLPAHVLVTGSPARIIDTDIVWKH
;
A
#
# COMPACT_ATOMS: atom_id res chain seq x y z
N MET A 1 2.26 4.66 -12.41
CA MET A 1 1.39 3.69 -11.71
C MET A 1 1.22 2.35 -12.44
N ARG A 2 1.90 2.08 -13.54
CA ARG A 2 1.69 0.86 -14.33
C ARG A 2 2.23 -0.38 -13.59
N GLY A 3 1.35 -1.33 -13.27
CA GLY A 3 1.71 -2.72 -12.96
C GLY A 3 2.00 -3.07 -11.49
N LYS A 4 1.57 -2.29 -10.51
CA LYS A 4 1.78 -2.65 -9.09
C LYS A 4 0.55 -3.31 -8.45
N ASP A 5 -0.64 -2.96 -8.87
CA ASP A 5 -1.85 -3.56 -8.33
C ASP A 5 -2.20 -4.89 -9.04
N LEU A 6 -2.86 -5.77 -8.33
CA LEU A 6 -3.21 -7.09 -8.82
C LEU A 6 -4.16 -7.04 -10.03
N TYR A 7 -5.13 -6.11 -10.02
CA TYR A 7 -6.08 -5.97 -11.12
C TYR A 7 -5.36 -5.63 -12.43
N SER A 8 -4.49 -4.61 -12.42
CA SER A 8 -3.70 -4.25 -13.60
C SER A 8 -2.81 -5.41 -14.09
N ARG A 9 -2.25 -6.20 -13.17
CA ARG A 9 -1.42 -7.37 -13.52
C ARG A 9 -2.26 -8.47 -14.13
N ALA A 10 -3.42 -8.79 -13.56
CA ALA A 10 -4.37 -9.76 -14.09
C ALA A 10 -4.91 -9.34 -15.47
N TYR A 11 -5.21 -8.04 -15.63
CA TYR A 11 -5.65 -7.49 -16.91
C TYR A 11 -4.56 -7.57 -17.98
N HIS A 12 -3.36 -7.08 -17.70
CA HIS A 12 -2.26 -7.09 -18.68
C HIS A 12 -1.73 -8.49 -18.99
N SER A 13 -1.95 -9.46 -18.11
CA SER A 13 -1.59 -10.86 -18.38
C SER A 13 -2.64 -11.58 -19.25
N GLY A 14 -3.80 -10.97 -19.47
CA GLY A 14 -4.94 -11.61 -20.13
C GLY A 14 -5.75 -12.56 -19.25
N MET A 15 -5.40 -12.72 -17.95
CA MET A 15 -6.04 -13.68 -17.04
C MET A 15 -7.55 -13.43 -16.87
N ILE A 16 -7.95 -12.16 -16.81
CA ILE A 16 -9.34 -11.75 -16.60
C ILE A 16 -10.06 -11.41 -17.91
N ASP A 17 -9.44 -11.62 -19.07
CA ASP A 17 -10.08 -11.44 -20.36
C ASP A 17 -11.22 -12.44 -20.51
N ARG A 18 -12.24 -12.07 -21.29
CA ARG A 18 -13.31 -13.01 -21.65
C ARG A 18 -12.75 -14.13 -22.53
N PRO A 19 -13.24 -15.37 -22.41
CA PRO A 19 -12.80 -16.47 -23.25
C PRO A 19 -12.87 -16.15 -24.76
N SER A 20 -13.88 -15.39 -25.17
CA SER A 20 -14.02 -14.92 -26.56
C SER A 20 -12.90 -13.98 -27.03
N CYS A 21 -12.18 -13.31 -26.12
CA CYS A 21 -11.05 -12.45 -26.48
C CYS A 21 -9.87 -13.26 -27.03
N TYR A 22 -9.67 -14.48 -26.58
CA TYR A 22 -8.59 -15.34 -27.05
C TYR A 22 -8.83 -15.90 -28.47
N SER A 23 -10.08 -15.98 -28.88
CA SER A 23 -10.50 -16.41 -30.22
C SER A 23 -11.23 -15.32 -30.99
N CYS A 24 -10.92 -14.05 -30.73
CA CYS A 24 -11.62 -12.90 -31.27
C CYS A 24 -11.63 -12.92 -32.80
N GLN A 25 -12.80 -12.96 -33.41
CA GLN A 25 -13.00 -12.91 -34.86
C GLN A 25 -12.98 -11.49 -35.42
N PHE A 26 -13.07 -10.48 -34.57
CA PHE A 26 -13.17 -9.07 -34.97
C PHE A 26 -11.82 -8.35 -34.97
N LYS A 27 -10.70 -9.08 -34.87
CA LYS A 27 -9.33 -8.56 -35.03
C LYS A 27 -8.95 -8.46 -36.51
N GLY A 28 -7.97 -7.60 -36.78
CA GLY A 28 -7.46 -7.45 -38.17
C GLY A 28 -8.25 -6.44 -39.00
N TYR A 29 -7.90 -6.41 -40.26
CA TYR A 29 -8.46 -5.51 -41.27
C TYR A 29 -8.96 -6.30 -42.49
N PRO A 30 -10.02 -5.84 -43.21
CA PRO A 30 -10.85 -4.67 -42.90
C PRO A 30 -11.74 -4.88 -41.67
N ARG A 31 -12.07 -3.79 -40.97
CA ARG A 31 -13.01 -3.80 -39.85
C ARG A 31 -14.43 -3.78 -40.32
N ILE A 32 -15.32 -4.47 -39.61
CA ILE A 32 -16.79 -4.51 -39.94
C ILE A 32 -17.45 -3.18 -39.56
N ALA A 33 -16.97 -2.51 -38.50
CA ALA A 33 -17.53 -1.25 -38.04
C ALA A 33 -17.14 -0.09 -38.98
N ASP A 34 -18.03 0.86 -39.18
CA ASP A 34 -17.77 2.08 -39.98
C ASP A 34 -16.66 2.93 -39.38
N VAL A 35 -16.59 2.98 -38.03
CA VAL A 35 -15.56 3.67 -37.23
C VAL A 35 -15.11 2.77 -36.09
N THR A 36 -13.80 2.68 -35.83
CA THR A 36 -13.24 2.00 -34.68
C THR A 36 -12.55 2.99 -33.77
N LEU A 37 -12.85 2.98 -32.48
CA LEU A 37 -12.18 3.75 -31.45
C LEU A 37 -11.28 2.84 -30.64
N ALA A 38 -10.08 3.30 -30.35
CA ALA A 38 -9.12 2.58 -29.53
C ALA A 38 -8.27 3.57 -28.72
N ASP A 39 -7.68 3.12 -27.62
CA ASP A 39 -6.63 3.89 -26.93
C ASP A 39 -5.43 4.02 -27.85
N PHE A 40 -4.82 5.21 -27.92
CA PHE A 40 -3.61 5.39 -28.70
C PHE A 40 -2.36 5.17 -27.85
N TRP A 41 -2.02 3.91 -27.61
CA TRP A 41 -0.73 3.58 -26.98
C TRP A 41 0.43 3.96 -27.88
N GLY A 42 1.43 4.66 -27.33
CA GLY A 42 2.59 5.12 -28.09
C GLY A 42 2.38 6.49 -28.75
N VAL A 43 1.35 7.23 -28.37
CA VAL A 43 1.08 8.59 -28.87
C VAL A 43 2.28 9.52 -28.68
N GLU A 44 3.02 9.34 -27.57
CA GLU A 44 4.24 10.10 -27.23
C GLU A 44 5.35 9.98 -28.29
N LYS A 45 5.31 8.93 -29.11
CA LYS A 45 6.29 8.67 -30.17
C LYS A 45 5.81 9.13 -31.55
N VAL A 46 4.49 9.18 -31.75
CA VAL A 46 3.89 9.39 -33.08
C VAL A 46 3.27 10.78 -33.20
N ALA A 47 2.63 11.26 -32.14
CA ALA A 47 1.90 12.52 -32.10
C ALA A 47 2.04 13.18 -30.71
N LYS A 48 3.27 13.50 -30.34
CA LYS A 48 3.63 14.01 -29.01
C LYS A 48 2.83 15.26 -28.60
N GLU A 49 2.45 16.08 -29.56
CA GLU A 49 1.65 17.28 -29.34
C GLU A 49 0.23 17.00 -28.86
N LEU A 50 -0.26 15.77 -29.03
CA LEU A 50 -1.56 15.32 -28.52
C LEU A 50 -1.48 14.56 -27.19
N ASP A 51 -0.28 14.38 -26.66
CA ASP A 51 -0.03 13.71 -25.38
C ASP A 51 -0.04 14.73 -24.24
N ASN A 52 -1.18 14.85 -23.57
CA ASN A 52 -1.39 15.80 -22.47
C ASN A 52 -1.72 15.08 -21.14
N ASP A 53 -1.37 13.79 -21.00
CA ASP A 53 -1.67 12.94 -19.84
C ASP A 53 -3.18 12.71 -19.53
N THR A 54 -4.09 13.21 -20.37
CA THR A 54 -5.54 12.95 -20.21
C THR A 54 -6.03 11.77 -21.05
N GLY A 55 -5.15 11.22 -21.87
CA GLY A 55 -5.41 10.13 -22.82
C GLY A 55 -5.75 10.63 -24.22
N THR A 56 -5.29 9.87 -25.21
CA THR A 56 -5.53 10.15 -26.64
C THR A 56 -6.16 8.92 -27.29
N SER A 57 -7.19 9.12 -28.08
CA SER A 57 -7.87 8.04 -28.82
C SER A 57 -7.37 7.93 -30.25
N ALA A 58 -7.13 6.70 -30.69
CA ALA A 58 -6.98 6.40 -32.13
C ALA A 58 -8.38 6.19 -32.74
N ILE A 59 -8.63 6.88 -33.85
CA ILE A 59 -9.88 6.75 -34.61
C ILE A 59 -9.53 6.16 -35.96
N LEU A 60 -10.06 4.96 -36.25
CA LEU A 60 -9.92 4.33 -37.57
C LEU A 60 -11.24 4.47 -38.31
N ILE A 61 -11.16 5.02 -39.50
CA ILE A 61 -12.32 5.19 -40.42
C ILE A 61 -12.27 4.06 -41.43
N ASN A 62 -13.28 3.17 -41.38
CA ASN A 62 -13.23 1.93 -42.14
C ASN A 62 -14.18 1.92 -43.33
N SER A 63 -15.08 2.92 -43.48
CA SER A 63 -16.03 3.03 -44.58
C SER A 63 -16.31 4.48 -44.97
N GLU A 64 -16.89 4.69 -46.16
CA GLU A 64 -17.37 6.01 -46.60
C GLU A 64 -18.42 6.60 -45.68
N LYS A 65 -19.28 5.76 -45.08
CA LYS A 65 -20.25 6.18 -44.07
C LYS A 65 -19.54 6.68 -42.82
N GLY A 66 -18.54 5.95 -42.33
CA GLY A 66 -17.69 6.36 -41.22
C GLY A 66 -17.00 7.69 -41.45
N LYS A 67 -16.52 7.92 -42.69
CA LYS A 67 -15.90 9.17 -43.10
C LYS A 67 -16.85 10.35 -42.98
N LYS A 68 -18.06 10.21 -43.51
CA LYS A 68 -19.10 11.24 -43.40
C LYS A 68 -19.45 11.59 -41.97
N ILE A 69 -19.57 10.58 -41.09
CA ILE A 69 -19.82 10.78 -39.66
C ILE A 69 -18.64 11.53 -39.01
N PHE A 70 -17.42 11.09 -39.30
CA PHE A 70 -16.23 11.73 -38.74
C PHE A 70 -16.09 13.19 -39.17
N GLU A 71 -16.36 13.51 -40.41
CA GLU A 71 -16.30 14.88 -40.94
C GLU A 71 -17.24 15.84 -40.18
N GLN A 72 -18.42 15.38 -39.78
CA GLN A 72 -19.38 16.18 -39.01
C GLN A 72 -18.87 16.56 -37.61
N VAL A 73 -18.14 15.67 -36.94
CA VAL A 73 -17.64 15.89 -35.59
C VAL A 73 -16.22 16.41 -35.55
N SER A 74 -15.45 16.21 -36.61
CA SER A 74 -14.01 16.45 -36.66
C SER A 74 -13.59 17.90 -36.41
N LYS A 75 -14.47 18.87 -36.70
CA LYS A 75 -14.24 20.31 -36.45
C LYS A 75 -14.14 20.65 -34.97
N ARG A 76 -14.64 19.77 -34.06
CA ARG A 76 -14.62 19.95 -32.61
C ARG A 76 -13.48 19.20 -31.92
N LEU A 77 -12.64 18.49 -32.69
CA LEU A 77 -11.58 17.62 -32.16
C LEU A 77 -10.22 18.21 -32.46
N GLN A 78 -9.33 18.15 -31.49
CA GLN A 78 -7.89 18.22 -31.76
C GLN A 78 -7.48 16.89 -32.40
N LYS A 79 -6.97 16.92 -33.61
CA LYS A 79 -6.66 15.72 -34.38
C LYS A 79 -5.38 15.86 -35.16
N LYS A 80 -4.76 14.72 -35.42
CA LYS A 80 -3.64 14.56 -36.32
C LYS A 80 -3.84 13.27 -37.10
N GLU A 81 -3.71 13.32 -38.39
CA GLU A 81 -3.73 12.13 -39.23
C GLU A 81 -2.38 11.40 -39.09
N VAL A 82 -2.44 10.10 -38.89
CA VAL A 82 -1.28 9.22 -38.71
C VAL A 82 -1.49 7.94 -39.54
N LYS A 83 -0.37 7.37 -40.01
CA LYS A 83 -0.44 6.09 -40.73
C LYS A 83 -0.72 4.96 -39.77
N LEU A 84 -1.54 3.99 -40.21
CA LEU A 84 -1.88 2.81 -39.44
C LEU A 84 -0.67 2.02 -38.94
N GLU A 85 0.39 1.96 -39.75
CA GLU A 85 1.67 1.32 -39.43
C GLU A 85 2.34 1.90 -38.18
N ASN A 86 2.10 3.16 -37.88
CA ASN A 86 2.63 3.83 -36.67
C ASN A 86 1.84 3.52 -35.42
N ILE A 87 0.57 3.07 -35.55
CA ILE A 87 -0.31 2.74 -34.42
C ILE A 87 -0.20 1.26 -34.04
N GLN A 88 -0.10 0.38 -35.03
CA GLN A 88 -0.14 -1.09 -34.85
C GLN A 88 0.89 -1.63 -33.83
N PRO A 89 2.17 -1.20 -33.82
CA PRO A 89 3.18 -1.77 -32.92
C PRO A 89 2.85 -1.57 -31.44
N PHE A 90 2.08 -0.55 -31.12
CA PHE A 90 1.69 -0.19 -29.75
C PHE A 90 0.27 -0.64 -29.39
N ASN A 91 -0.51 -1.08 -30.38
CA ASN A 91 -1.92 -1.46 -30.23
C ASN A 91 -2.17 -2.86 -30.82
N LEU A 92 -1.49 -3.85 -30.28
CA LEU A 92 -1.52 -5.23 -30.80
C LEU A 92 -2.93 -5.82 -30.84
N ALA A 93 -3.83 -5.39 -29.97
CA ALA A 93 -5.25 -5.79 -29.97
C ALA A 93 -6.00 -5.44 -31.27
N LEU A 94 -5.46 -4.53 -32.08
CA LEU A 94 -6.01 -4.21 -33.40
C LEU A 94 -5.81 -5.35 -34.42
N VAL A 95 -4.78 -6.17 -34.25
CA VAL A 95 -4.37 -7.18 -35.23
C VAL A 95 -4.27 -8.60 -34.66
N LYS A 96 -4.13 -8.75 -33.34
CA LYS A 96 -3.98 -10.04 -32.67
C LYS A 96 -5.06 -10.25 -31.60
N ALA A 97 -5.53 -11.49 -31.45
CA ALA A 97 -6.32 -11.87 -30.30
C ALA A 97 -5.49 -11.78 -29.02
N ALA A 98 -6.15 -11.62 -27.88
CA ALA A 98 -5.51 -11.78 -26.58
C ALA A 98 -4.88 -13.18 -26.49
N VAL A 99 -3.73 -13.26 -25.82
CA VAL A 99 -3.08 -14.54 -25.58
C VAL A 99 -3.66 -15.14 -24.31
N CYS A 100 -4.15 -16.39 -24.44
CA CYS A 100 -4.54 -17.15 -23.24
C CYS A 100 -3.31 -17.40 -22.39
N PRO A 101 -3.27 -16.99 -21.11
CA PRO A 101 -2.13 -17.23 -20.27
C PRO A 101 -1.96 -18.73 -19.96
N ASP A 102 -0.73 -19.17 -19.70
CA ASP A 102 -0.39 -20.56 -19.37
C ASP A 102 -0.90 -21.01 -17.97
N TYR A 103 -1.55 -20.12 -17.23
CA TYR A 103 -2.12 -20.42 -15.91
C TYR A 103 -3.50 -21.05 -16.01
N ASP A 104 -3.85 -21.91 -15.06
CA ASP A 104 -5.22 -22.42 -14.95
C ASP A 104 -6.19 -21.29 -14.56
N ARG A 105 -6.89 -20.76 -15.57
CA ARG A 105 -7.85 -19.69 -15.42
C ARG A 105 -9.06 -20.10 -14.55
N LYS A 106 -9.49 -21.36 -14.63
CA LYS A 106 -10.60 -21.86 -13.81
C LYS A 106 -10.22 -21.86 -12.33
N GLN A 107 -9.01 -22.33 -12.04
CA GLN A 107 -8.49 -22.30 -10.68
C GLN A 107 -8.31 -20.87 -10.17
N PHE A 108 -7.85 -19.94 -11.01
CA PHE A 108 -7.74 -18.53 -10.64
C PHE A 108 -9.09 -17.93 -10.18
N PHE A 109 -10.17 -18.17 -10.92
CA PHE A 109 -11.49 -17.65 -10.54
C PHE A 109 -12.06 -18.36 -9.31
N SER A 110 -11.81 -19.66 -9.12
CA SER A 110 -12.17 -20.36 -7.89
C SER A 110 -11.42 -19.81 -6.67
N ASP A 111 -10.13 -19.56 -6.82
CA ASP A 111 -9.31 -18.97 -5.76
C ASP A 111 -9.72 -17.51 -5.46
N LEU A 112 -10.18 -16.75 -6.46
CA LEU A 112 -10.67 -15.39 -6.29
C LEU A 112 -11.89 -15.30 -5.35
N GLU A 113 -12.69 -16.37 -5.29
CA GLU A 113 -13.85 -16.44 -4.40
C GLU A 113 -13.46 -16.82 -2.95
N SER A 114 -12.31 -17.49 -2.76
CA SER A 114 -11.93 -18.10 -1.47
C SER A 114 -10.67 -17.50 -0.84
N MET A 115 -9.80 -16.90 -1.63
CA MET A 115 -8.52 -16.35 -1.18
C MET A 115 -8.58 -14.83 -1.06
N ARG A 116 -7.75 -14.31 -0.16
CA ARG A 116 -7.51 -12.86 -0.11
C ARG A 116 -6.82 -12.38 -1.38
N PHE A 117 -7.14 -11.15 -1.80
CA PHE A 117 -6.67 -10.57 -3.06
C PHE A 117 -5.13 -10.43 -3.13
N ASP A 118 -4.47 -10.16 -2.02
CA ASP A 118 -3.00 -10.12 -1.93
C ASP A 118 -2.37 -11.50 -2.11
N GLN A 119 -2.89 -12.52 -1.45
CA GLN A 119 -2.44 -13.92 -1.59
C GLN A 119 -2.62 -14.43 -3.01
N LEU A 120 -3.72 -14.06 -3.66
CA LEU A 120 -3.96 -14.35 -5.06
C LEU A 120 -2.87 -13.72 -5.95
N GLY A 121 -2.45 -12.48 -5.61
CA GLY A 121 -1.37 -11.78 -6.28
C GLY A 121 -0.04 -12.53 -6.20
N ASP A 122 0.30 -13.02 -5.05
CA ASP A 122 1.55 -13.77 -4.83
C ASP A 122 1.54 -15.15 -5.52
N LYS A 123 0.38 -15.81 -5.57
CA LYS A 123 0.21 -17.11 -6.20
C LYS A 123 0.30 -17.03 -7.74
N TYR A 124 -0.44 -16.14 -8.37
CA TYR A 124 -0.58 -16.09 -9.83
C TYR A 124 0.32 -15.07 -10.51
N PHE A 125 0.75 -14.07 -9.78
CA PHE A 125 1.57 -12.99 -10.31
C PHE A 125 2.75 -12.70 -9.36
N PRO A 126 3.57 -13.72 -9.05
CA PRO A 126 4.72 -13.49 -8.20
C PRO A 126 5.58 -12.38 -8.82
N VAL A 127 5.95 -11.42 -8.01
CA VAL A 127 6.88 -10.37 -8.44
C VAL A 127 8.22 -11.05 -8.72
N SER A 128 8.43 -11.46 -9.96
CA SER A 128 9.74 -12.01 -10.34
C SER A 128 10.77 -10.92 -10.05
N ALA A 129 11.71 -11.23 -9.17
CA ALA A 129 12.83 -10.36 -8.86
C ALA A 129 13.75 -10.26 -10.08
N ARG A 130 13.35 -9.48 -11.09
CA ARG A 130 14.19 -9.21 -12.24
C ARG A 130 15.44 -8.45 -11.76
N LYS A 131 16.58 -8.75 -12.38
CA LYS A 131 17.86 -8.04 -12.15
C LYS A 131 17.69 -6.50 -12.18
N TYR A 132 16.69 -6.01 -12.91
CA TYR A 132 16.31 -4.60 -13.01
C TYR A 132 15.65 -4.02 -11.74
N ASP A 133 15.00 -4.85 -10.93
CA ASP A 133 14.42 -4.44 -9.66
C ASP A 133 15.50 -4.16 -8.59
N ARG A 134 16.63 -4.84 -8.64
CA ARG A 134 17.72 -4.59 -7.66
C ARG A 134 18.31 -3.19 -7.80
N VAL A 135 18.55 -2.73 -9.02
CA VAL A 135 19.08 -1.38 -9.27
C VAL A 135 18.04 -0.32 -8.88
N ARG A 136 16.77 -0.54 -9.24
CA ARG A 136 15.67 0.35 -8.84
C ARG A 136 15.46 0.34 -7.33
N THR A 137 15.52 -0.81 -6.70
CA THR A 137 15.42 -0.95 -5.24
C THR A 137 16.55 -0.19 -4.56
N LEU A 138 17.80 -0.39 -5.00
CA LEU A 138 18.95 0.31 -4.45
C LEU A 138 18.84 1.83 -4.65
N ALA A 139 18.53 2.29 -5.85
CA ALA A 139 18.34 3.71 -6.14
C ALA A 139 17.19 4.31 -5.30
N SER A 140 16.10 3.57 -5.10
CA SER A 140 15.00 3.96 -4.23
C SER A 140 15.44 4.05 -2.76
N CYS A 141 16.22 3.07 -2.28
CA CYS A 141 16.77 3.09 -0.92
C CYS A 141 17.73 4.26 -0.70
N VAL A 142 18.60 4.54 -1.65
CA VAL A 142 19.52 5.69 -1.59
C VAL A 142 18.73 7.01 -1.54
N ARG A 143 17.71 7.16 -2.38
CA ARG A 143 16.83 8.34 -2.35
C ARG A 143 16.12 8.47 -1.00
N THR A 144 15.59 7.37 -0.47
CA THR A 144 14.93 7.35 0.85
C THR A 144 15.92 7.70 1.95
N PHE A 145 17.12 7.12 1.92
CA PHE A 145 18.18 7.42 2.88
C PHE A 145 18.53 8.91 2.91
N ILE A 146 18.80 9.51 1.75
CA ILE A 146 19.11 10.95 1.66
C ILE A 146 17.94 11.80 2.16
N GLY A 147 16.71 11.46 1.73
CA GLY A 147 15.50 12.20 2.12
C GLY A 147 15.21 12.13 3.61
N MET A 148 15.37 10.97 4.22
CA MET A 148 15.09 10.74 5.65
C MET A 148 16.18 11.29 6.55
N THR A 149 17.43 10.93 6.29
CA THR A 149 18.56 11.35 7.14
C THR A 149 18.95 12.80 6.94
N GLN A 150 18.59 13.40 5.79
CA GLN A 150 19.05 14.74 5.39
C GLN A 150 20.60 14.86 5.45
N LEU A 151 21.30 13.72 5.34
CA LEU A 151 22.74 13.57 5.48
C LEU A 151 23.31 14.17 6.79
N ARG A 152 22.49 14.31 7.84
CA ARG A 152 22.95 14.78 9.14
C ARG A 152 23.74 13.68 9.85
N PRO A 153 24.90 13.97 10.42
CA PRO A 153 25.80 12.94 10.97
C PRO A 153 25.11 11.99 11.97
N LYS A 154 24.30 12.53 12.89
CA LYS A 154 23.51 11.72 13.85
C LYS A 154 22.59 10.71 13.14
N ALA A 155 21.83 11.16 12.16
CA ALA A 155 20.86 10.27 11.47
C ALA A 155 21.56 9.25 10.57
N VAL A 156 22.67 9.64 9.93
CA VAL A 156 23.51 8.72 9.16
C VAL A 156 24.08 7.63 10.07
N TRP A 157 24.63 8.02 11.24
CA TRP A 157 25.13 7.06 12.22
C TRP A 157 24.00 6.13 12.73
N GLN A 158 22.84 6.67 13.08
CA GLN A 158 21.68 5.88 13.49
C GLN A 158 21.25 4.89 12.40
N PHE A 159 21.23 5.32 11.14
CA PHE A 159 20.91 4.42 10.02
C PHE A 159 21.91 3.26 9.92
N LEU A 160 23.22 3.55 10.01
CA LEU A 160 24.26 2.52 9.95
C LEU A 160 24.18 1.58 11.15
N HIS A 161 24.03 2.14 12.35
CA HIS A 161 23.94 1.37 13.59
C HIS A 161 22.74 0.43 13.59
N LEU A 162 21.53 0.94 13.28
CA LEU A 162 20.29 0.13 13.29
C LEU A 162 20.31 -0.98 12.24
N ASN A 163 20.84 -0.71 11.05
CA ASN A 163 20.72 -1.66 9.95
C ASN A 163 21.88 -2.66 9.85
N PHE A 164 23.04 -2.36 10.41
CA PHE A 164 24.25 -3.18 10.20
C PHE A 164 25.01 -3.56 11.48
N LEU A 165 24.79 -2.84 12.58
CA LEU A 165 25.59 -3.02 13.78
C LEU A 165 24.78 -3.51 14.99
N HIS A 166 23.50 -3.20 15.07
CA HIS A 166 22.68 -3.53 16.23
C HIS A 166 22.29 -5.01 16.25
N PRO A 167 22.66 -5.79 17.30
CA PRO A 167 22.48 -7.25 17.31
C PRO A 167 21.03 -7.71 17.34
N ALA A 168 20.11 -6.89 17.86
CA ALA A 168 18.69 -7.19 17.96
C ALA A 168 17.94 -7.08 16.62
N ILE A 169 18.51 -6.41 15.61
CA ILE A 169 17.78 -6.01 14.41
C ILE A 169 18.22 -6.85 13.21
N LYS A 170 17.24 -7.47 12.55
CA LYS A 170 17.46 -8.27 11.33
C LYS A 170 16.91 -7.50 10.11
N THR A 171 17.81 -7.07 9.25
CA THR A 171 17.53 -6.35 7.99
C THR A 171 18.10 -7.10 6.79
N ASP A 172 17.63 -6.79 5.59
CA ASP A 172 18.19 -7.30 4.32
C ASP A 172 18.36 -6.13 3.34
N TRP A 173 19.54 -5.51 3.37
CA TRP A 173 19.83 -4.38 2.50
C TRP A 173 19.80 -4.73 0.99
N LYS A 174 20.08 -6.01 0.64
CA LYS A 174 20.04 -6.48 -0.76
C LYS A 174 18.62 -6.48 -1.31
N LYS A 175 17.63 -6.64 -0.44
CA LYS A 175 16.20 -6.58 -0.77
C LYS A 175 15.56 -5.24 -0.42
N GLY A 176 16.32 -4.29 0.13
CA GLY A 176 15.83 -2.98 0.53
C GLY A 176 14.98 -2.97 1.79
N LYS A 177 15.09 -4.03 2.62
CA LYS A 177 14.40 -4.18 3.89
C LYS A 177 15.21 -3.50 4.99
N LEU A 178 14.92 -2.21 5.23
CA LEU A 178 15.76 -1.33 6.05
C LEU A 178 14.92 -0.36 6.87
N LEU A 179 15.50 0.07 8.00
CA LEU A 179 15.01 1.15 8.85
C LEU A 179 15.60 2.48 8.41
N PHE A 180 14.76 3.49 8.18
CA PHE A 180 15.18 4.81 7.73
C PHE A 180 14.81 5.88 8.77
N PRO A 181 15.72 6.23 9.69
CA PRO A 181 15.45 7.24 10.71
C PRO A 181 15.58 8.67 10.18
N THR A 182 14.85 9.60 10.81
CA THR A 182 15.09 11.03 10.68
C THR A 182 16.05 11.53 11.78
N PRO A 183 16.65 12.74 11.65
CA PRO A 183 17.61 13.27 12.62
C PRO A 183 17.09 13.45 14.06
N TYR A 184 15.78 13.49 14.24
CA TYR A 184 15.12 13.71 15.52
C TYR A 184 14.50 12.44 16.11
N CYS A 185 14.94 11.27 15.64
CA CYS A 185 14.58 10.02 16.27
C CYS A 185 15.50 9.72 17.47
N VAL A 186 14.92 9.15 18.51
CA VAL A 186 15.60 8.61 19.69
C VAL A 186 15.26 7.13 19.76
N PHE A 187 16.27 6.30 20.03
CA PHE A 187 16.15 4.86 20.09
C PHE A 187 16.74 4.33 21.38
N GLU A 188 15.95 3.53 22.09
CA GLU A 188 16.39 2.71 23.22
C GLU A 188 15.96 1.28 22.91
N ILE A 189 16.87 0.48 22.37
CA ILE A 189 16.60 -0.91 21.95
C ILE A 189 17.51 -1.84 22.73
N ASP A 190 16.90 -2.73 23.52
CA ASP A 190 17.66 -3.72 24.26
C ASP A 190 18.31 -4.75 23.31
N LYS A 191 19.51 -5.21 23.67
CA LYS A 191 20.27 -6.16 22.85
C LYS A 191 19.61 -7.53 22.72
N THR A 192 18.73 -7.88 23.67
CA THR A 192 17.98 -9.13 23.67
C THR A 192 16.65 -9.05 22.90
N ALA A 193 16.23 -7.85 22.49
CA ALA A 193 15.07 -7.67 21.64
C ALA A 193 15.24 -8.38 20.29
N LYS A 194 14.14 -8.67 19.62
CA LYS A 194 14.11 -9.27 18.28
C LYS A 194 13.31 -8.40 17.35
N VAL A 195 13.99 -7.65 16.48
CA VAL A 195 13.35 -6.78 15.49
C VAL A 195 13.55 -7.37 14.09
N ILE A 196 12.44 -7.74 13.43
CA ILE A 196 12.43 -8.33 12.09
C ILE A 196 11.87 -7.28 11.12
N VAL A 197 12.61 -7.02 10.05
CA VAL A 197 12.29 -5.98 9.07
C VAL A 197 12.08 -6.61 7.71
N GLU A 198 10.82 -6.68 7.25
CA GLU A 198 10.45 -7.28 5.96
C GLU A 198 10.09 -6.23 4.89
N GLY A 199 10.35 -4.95 5.14
CA GLY A 199 10.09 -3.85 4.21
C GLY A 199 10.91 -2.60 4.50
N ARG A 200 10.52 -1.47 3.92
CA ARG A 200 11.10 -0.14 4.19
C ARG A 200 10.33 0.50 5.33
N ILE A 201 11.00 0.73 6.44
CA ILE A 201 10.39 1.33 7.62
C ILE A 201 10.86 2.77 7.75
N LEU A 202 9.93 3.71 7.60
CA LEU A 202 10.22 5.13 7.73
C LEU A 202 9.95 5.57 9.17
N LEU A 203 10.99 5.97 9.89
CA LEU A 203 10.93 6.34 11.31
C LEU A 203 10.96 7.86 11.47
N GLY A 204 9.89 8.43 12.01
CA GLY A 204 9.74 9.88 12.16
C GLY A 204 9.59 10.63 10.85
N ASN A 205 8.91 10.03 9.87
CA ASN A 205 8.73 10.62 8.53
C ASN A 205 8.02 11.96 8.60
N LYS A 206 8.63 13.01 8.02
CA LYS A 206 8.19 14.39 8.16
C LYS A 206 7.43 14.90 6.95
N ARG A 207 6.24 15.44 7.17
CA ARG A 207 5.53 16.28 6.20
C ARG A 207 6.15 17.69 6.15
N PHE A 208 6.48 18.25 7.32
CA PHE A 208 7.15 19.55 7.43
C PHE A 208 8.64 19.37 7.69
N ARG A 209 9.49 19.58 6.67
CA ARG A 209 10.93 19.33 6.71
C ARG A 209 11.65 20.06 7.84
N LYS A 210 11.21 21.27 8.21
CA LYS A 210 11.81 22.08 9.26
C LYS A 210 11.38 21.70 10.69
N SER A 211 10.39 20.82 10.86
CA SER A 211 9.96 20.37 12.18
C SER A 211 11.10 19.68 12.92
N LYS A 212 11.24 19.97 14.21
CA LYS A 212 12.18 19.35 15.13
C LYS A 212 11.51 18.41 16.12
N LEU A 213 10.23 18.10 15.91
CA LEU A 213 9.48 17.22 16.79
C LEU A 213 10.14 15.86 16.87
N GLU A 214 10.42 15.43 18.09
CA GLU A 214 11.10 14.17 18.40
C GLU A 214 10.19 12.97 18.14
N SER A 215 10.76 11.86 17.72
CA SER A 215 10.08 10.56 17.58
C SER A 215 10.84 9.54 18.39
N ARG A 216 10.15 8.80 19.27
CA ARG A 216 10.77 7.91 20.25
C ARG A 216 10.41 6.45 19.95
N PHE A 217 11.39 5.57 20.12
CA PHE A 217 11.26 4.14 19.92
C PHE A 217 12.00 3.41 21.05
N LEU A 218 11.24 2.78 21.93
CA LEU A 218 11.76 1.96 23.02
C LEU A 218 11.35 0.51 22.78
N PHE A 219 12.33 -0.40 22.72
CA PHE A 219 12.11 -1.85 22.66
C PHE A 219 12.83 -2.52 23.80
N GLY A 220 12.07 -3.03 24.76
CA GLY A 220 12.53 -3.61 26.01
C GLY A 220 13.17 -4.99 25.85
N LYS A 221 13.59 -5.58 26.99
CA LYS A 221 14.25 -6.89 27.02
C LYS A 221 13.35 -7.99 26.46
N ASN A 222 13.92 -8.85 25.61
CA ASN A 222 13.23 -9.98 24.97
C ASN A 222 11.96 -9.59 24.19
N SER A 223 11.72 -8.30 23.95
CA SER A 223 10.60 -7.85 23.15
C SER A 223 10.72 -8.35 21.72
N LYS A 224 9.56 -8.51 21.04
CA LYS A 224 9.51 -8.92 19.62
C LYS A 224 8.81 -7.85 18.84
N VAL A 225 9.47 -7.34 17.81
CA VAL A 225 8.91 -6.35 16.88
C VAL A 225 9.04 -6.87 15.47
N GLU A 226 7.93 -7.03 14.77
CA GLU A 226 7.90 -7.51 13.40
C GLU A 226 7.23 -6.51 12.47
N PHE A 227 7.94 -6.11 11.43
CA PHE A 227 7.42 -5.32 10.33
C PHE A 227 7.27 -6.22 9.11
N GLN A 228 6.06 -6.59 8.76
CA GLN A 228 5.75 -7.55 7.69
C GLN A 228 5.82 -6.95 6.28
N GLY A 229 6.21 -5.68 6.15
CA GLY A 229 6.39 -4.98 4.89
C GLY A 229 6.67 -3.50 5.09
N ASP A 230 6.45 -2.70 4.06
CA ASP A 230 6.64 -1.25 4.14
C ASP A 230 5.74 -0.64 5.21
N PHE A 231 6.33 0.13 6.15
CA PHE A 231 5.60 0.78 7.23
C PHE A 231 6.10 2.20 7.46
N ARG A 232 5.20 3.11 7.88
CA ARG A 232 5.55 4.51 8.07
C ARG A 232 5.09 5.03 9.43
N PHE A 233 6.04 5.40 10.26
CA PHE A 233 5.78 6.22 11.45
C PHE A 233 5.94 7.70 11.10
N GLY A 234 4.89 8.49 11.32
CA GLY A 234 4.98 9.95 11.24
C GLY A 234 5.89 10.50 12.35
N TYR A 235 6.36 11.73 12.18
CA TYR A 235 7.16 12.40 13.20
C TYR A 235 6.32 12.72 14.45
N GLY A 236 6.99 12.84 15.62
CA GLY A 236 6.31 13.01 16.90
C GLY A 236 5.66 11.73 17.43
N CYS A 237 5.96 10.57 16.84
CA CYS A 237 5.46 9.31 17.36
C CYS A 237 6.20 8.89 18.64
N ASP A 238 5.48 8.14 19.48
CA ASP A 238 5.97 7.52 20.69
C ASP A 238 5.60 6.04 20.65
N VAL A 239 6.61 5.19 20.47
CA VAL A 239 6.45 3.74 20.29
C VAL A 239 7.23 3.02 21.37
N GLU A 240 6.50 2.44 22.31
CA GLU A 240 7.08 1.70 23.42
C GLU A 240 6.63 0.25 23.36
N VAL A 241 7.57 -0.68 23.32
CA VAL A 241 7.34 -2.12 23.42
C VAL A 241 8.08 -2.60 24.66
N PHE A 242 7.35 -2.98 25.70
CA PHE A 242 7.91 -3.33 27.00
C PHE A 242 8.61 -4.69 26.97
N ASP A 243 9.22 -5.05 28.10
CA ASP A 243 9.91 -6.33 28.24
C ASP A 243 8.97 -7.51 27.95
N ASN A 244 9.45 -8.44 27.11
CA ASN A 244 8.73 -9.64 26.65
C ASN A 244 7.48 -9.39 25.81
N ALA A 245 7.13 -8.14 25.49
CA ALA A 245 5.96 -7.80 24.68
C ALA A 245 6.19 -8.05 23.19
N GLU A 246 5.08 -8.19 22.44
CA GLU A 246 5.09 -8.49 21.01
C GLU A 246 4.31 -7.43 20.21
N LEU A 247 4.99 -6.74 19.30
CA LEU A 247 4.40 -5.82 18.34
C LEU A 247 4.54 -6.35 16.92
N VAL A 248 3.40 -6.51 16.22
CA VAL A 248 3.38 -6.88 14.80
C VAL A 248 2.74 -5.74 14.00
N CYS A 249 3.46 -5.28 12.98
CA CYS A 249 3.02 -4.24 12.06
C CYS A 249 2.86 -4.81 10.65
N GLY A 250 1.65 -4.87 10.16
CA GLY A 250 1.31 -5.35 8.82
C GLY A 250 1.85 -4.46 7.70
N ALA A 251 1.93 -5.03 6.51
CA ALA A 251 2.50 -4.40 5.33
C ALA A 251 1.67 -3.21 4.82
N SER A 252 2.34 -2.27 4.16
CA SER A 252 1.72 -1.11 3.50
C SER A 252 0.87 -0.24 4.43
N SER A 253 1.22 -0.22 5.71
CA SER A 253 0.51 0.48 6.77
C SER A 253 1.30 1.68 7.28
N GLY A 254 0.65 2.51 8.05
CA GLY A 254 1.31 3.63 8.68
C GLY A 254 0.47 4.88 8.78
N GLY A 255 1.07 5.94 9.24
CA GLY A 255 0.26 7.09 9.58
C GLY A 255 0.94 8.42 9.67
N ASN A 256 0.19 9.29 10.25
CA ASN A 256 0.45 10.70 10.37
C ASN A 256 1.29 11.00 11.62
N ILE A 257 1.34 12.25 12.04
CA ILE A 257 2.06 12.78 13.20
C ILE A 257 1.43 12.28 14.52
N GLY A 258 2.25 12.07 15.54
CA GLY A 258 1.80 11.93 16.94
C GLY A 258 1.21 10.54 17.29
N LEU A 259 1.50 9.49 16.52
CA LEU A 259 1.08 8.14 16.92
C LEU A 259 1.71 7.76 18.28
N THR A 260 0.87 7.43 19.26
CA THR A 260 1.27 6.83 20.53
C THR A 260 0.92 5.34 20.51
N LEU A 261 1.93 4.47 20.63
CA LEU A 261 1.78 3.03 20.62
C LEU A 261 2.49 2.45 21.84
N ILE A 262 1.72 1.93 22.80
CA ILE A 262 2.23 1.37 24.07
C ILE A 262 1.86 -0.09 24.15
N CYS A 263 2.84 -0.95 23.97
CA CYS A 263 2.68 -2.40 23.94
C CYS A 263 3.28 -3.02 25.18
N GLY A 264 2.42 -3.50 26.09
CA GLY A 264 2.83 -4.16 27.33
C GLY A 264 2.77 -5.70 27.26
N ASP A 265 2.00 -6.23 26.32
CA ASP A 265 1.85 -7.67 26.08
C ASP A 265 1.86 -7.95 24.57
N LYS A 266 0.77 -7.60 23.87
CA LYS A 266 0.67 -7.88 22.44
C LYS A 266 -0.20 -6.87 21.70
N ILE A 267 0.40 -6.24 20.68
CA ILE A 267 -0.32 -5.43 19.69
C ILE A 267 -0.07 -5.99 18.30
N HIS A 268 -1.16 -6.28 17.58
CA HIS A 268 -1.13 -6.65 16.18
C HIS A 268 -1.88 -5.60 15.35
N ILE A 269 -1.22 -5.06 14.36
CA ILE A 269 -1.76 -4.09 13.41
C ILE A 269 -1.73 -4.72 12.02
N GLY A 270 -2.88 -4.84 11.39
CA GLY A 270 -3.03 -5.45 10.08
C GLY A 270 -2.45 -4.62 8.94
N SER A 271 -2.42 -5.22 7.76
CA SER A 271 -1.92 -4.59 6.55
C SER A 271 -2.88 -3.54 5.99
N HIS A 272 -2.34 -2.55 5.23
CA HIS A 272 -3.13 -1.47 4.64
C HIS A 272 -3.94 -0.65 5.65
N THR A 273 -3.50 -0.60 6.91
CA THR A 273 -4.13 0.16 7.98
C THR A 273 -3.47 1.52 8.15
N PHE A 274 -4.29 2.58 8.16
CA PHE A 274 -3.81 3.96 8.20
C PHE A 274 -4.30 4.70 9.43
N TYR A 275 -3.42 5.57 9.95
CA TYR A 275 -3.70 6.37 11.14
C TYR A 275 -3.72 7.86 10.82
N GLY A 276 -4.69 8.55 11.41
CA GLY A 276 -4.76 10.00 11.46
C GLY A 276 -3.66 10.58 12.35
N ARG A 277 -3.84 11.82 12.79
CA ARG A 277 -2.96 12.47 13.75
C ARG A 277 -3.32 12.05 15.16
N ASP A 278 -2.31 11.99 16.04
CA ASP A 278 -2.48 11.84 17.49
C ASP A 278 -3.34 10.63 17.87
N VAL A 279 -3.23 9.55 17.08
CA VAL A 279 -3.88 8.27 17.39
C VAL A 279 -3.14 7.59 18.54
N SER A 280 -3.90 7.02 19.51
CA SER A 280 -3.32 6.27 20.62
C SER A 280 -3.80 4.83 20.59
N ILE A 281 -2.85 3.88 20.60
CA ILE A 281 -3.10 2.44 20.64
C ILE A 281 -2.34 1.88 21.84
N ARG A 282 -3.05 1.24 22.76
CA ARG A 282 -2.42 0.65 23.94
C ARG A 282 -3.10 -0.65 24.36
N ASP A 283 -2.32 -1.60 24.79
CA ASP A 283 -2.79 -2.87 25.35
C ASP A 283 -2.58 -2.96 26.89
N THR A 284 -2.06 -1.91 27.51
CA THR A 284 -1.73 -1.83 28.95
C THR A 284 -2.30 -0.58 29.59
N ASN A 285 -2.55 -0.66 30.88
CA ASN A 285 -2.92 0.45 31.75
C ASN A 285 -1.70 1.03 32.50
N GLY A 286 -0.48 0.66 32.12
CA GLY A 286 0.77 1.20 32.68
C GLY A 286 1.11 0.67 34.08
N GLY A 287 0.73 -0.56 34.39
CA GLY A 287 1.00 -1.21 35.68
C GLY A 287 0.01 -0.82 36.78
N HIS A 288 -1.00 0.00 36.48
CA HIS A 288 -2.03 0.36 37.49
C HIS A 288 -3.10 -0.71 37.54
N ILE A 289 -3.41 -1.16 38.77
CA ILE A 289 -4.34 -2.25 39.04
C ILE A 289 -5.59 -1.68 39.71
N ILE A 290 -6.76 -2.01 39.17
CA ILE A 290 -8.04 -1.84 39.86
C ILE A 290 -8.28 -3.10 40.69
N ALA A 291 -8.48 -2.96 42.00
CA ALA A 291 -8.72 -4.09 42.91
C ALA A 291 -10.10 -4.70 42.69
N GLN A 292 -10.35 -5.23 41.52
CA GLN A 292 -11.58 -5.88 41.09
C GLN A 292 -11.25 -7.26 40.53
N GLN A 293 -12.09 -8.24 40.86
CA GLN A 293 -11.91 -9.61 40.39
C GLN A 293 -11.92 -9.65 38.86
N GLY A 294 -10.91 -10.31 38.26
CA GLY A 294 -10.78 -10.45 36.83
C GLY A 294 -10.11 -9.26 36.09
N PHE A 295 -9.73 -8.19 36.82
CA PHE A 295 -8.95 -7.11 36.21
C PHE A 295 -7.57 -7.60 35.74
N LYS A 296 -7.19 -7.23 34.53
CA LYS A 296 -5.87 -7.46 33.98
C LYS A 296 -5.26 -6.13 33.56
N ASP A 297 -3.99 -5.89 33.90
CA ASP A 297 -3.28 -4.70 33.51
C ASP A 297 -3.06 -4.65 31.98
N THR A 298 -2.79 -5.81 31.38
CA THR A 298 -2.58 -5.94 29.93
C THR A 298 -3.67 -6.82 29.30
N ASN A 299 -4.14 -6.40 28.13
CA ASN A 299 -5.04 -7.18 27.28
C ASN A 299 -4.67 -6.94 25.82
N PRO A 300 -4.36 -7.99 25.01
CA PRO A 300 -3.95 -7.84 23.63
C PRO A 300 -4.89 -6.98 22.79
N VAL A 301 -4.30 -6.14 21.94
CA VAL A 301 -5.01 -5.34 20.94
C VAL A 301 -4.75 -5.91 19.56
N ILE A 302 -5.80 -6.14 18.80
CA ILE A 302 -5.74 -6.64 17.43
C ILE A 302 -6.49 -5.68 16.51
N ILE A 303 -5.80 -5.12 15.55
CA ILE A 303 -6.39 -4.26 14.51
C ILE A 303 -6.28 -5.02 13.21
N GLY A 304 -7.39 -5.19 12.52
CA GLY A 304 -7.48 -5.93 11.26
C GLY A 304 -6.84 -5.19 10.09
N ASP A 305 -6.99 -5.78 8.92
CA ASP A 305 -6.51 -5.23 7.66
C ASP A 305 -7.44 -4.12 7.15
N PHE A 306 -6.91 -3.20 6.34
CA PHE A 306 -7.69 -2.13 5.71
C PHE A 306 -8.49 -1.27 6.69
N CYS A 307 -7.98 -1.07 7.91
CA CYS A 307 -8.63 -0.19 8.87
C CYS A 307 -8.19 1.27 8.69
N TRP A 308 -9.09 2.18 8.99
CA TRP A 308 -8.78 3.60 9.06
C TRP A 308 -9.08 4.15 10.45
N LEU A 309 -8.02 4.45 11.19
CA LEU A 309 -8.10 5.08 12.50
C LEU A 309 -7.97 6.59 12.29
N CYS A 310 -9.08 7.33 12.40
CA CYS A 310 -9.09 8.77 12.21
C CYS A 310 -8.34 9.50 13.34
N SER A 311 -8.14 10.80 13.17
CA SER A 311 -7.33 11.60 14.11
C SER A 311 -7.88 11.55 15.55
N GLU A 312 -6.95 11.51 16.52
CA GLU A 312 -7.22 11.58 17.96
C GLU A 312 -8.07 10.41 18.52
N CYS A 313 -8.29 9.36 17.73
CA CYS A 313 -8.99 8.20 18.26
C CYS A 313 -8.07 7.37 19.19
N LYS A 314 -8.68 6.64 20.12
CA LYS A 314 -7.98 5.83 21.11
C LYS A 314 -8.49 4.39 21.05
N ILE A 315 -7.58 3.45 20.95
CA ILE A 315 -7.85 2.02 21.02
C ILE A 315 -7.35 1.52 22.38
N MET A 316 -8.27 1.03 23.19
CA MET A 316 -8.02 0.65 24.58
C MET A 316 -7.66 -0.84 24.70
N PRO A 317 -7.07 -1.27 25.84
CA PRO A 317 -6.67 -2.66 26.06
C PRO A 317 -7.80 -3.66 25.80
N GLY A 318 -7.48 -4.79 25.14
CA GLY A 318 -8.40 -5.87 24.84
C GLY A 318 -9.30 -5.68 23.62
N VAL A 319 -9.15 -4.56 22.91
CA VAL A 319 -9.95 -4.26 21.73
C VAL A 319 -9.50 -5.07 20.52
N LYS A 320 -10.49 -5.64 19.82
CA LYS A 320 -10.32 -6.21 18.48
C LYS A 320 -11.10 -5.36 17.48
N VAL A 321 -10.42 -4.82 16.48
CA VAL A 321 -11.03 -4.06 15.38
C VAL A 321 -11.04 -4.95 14.15
N GLY A 322 -12.23 -5.23 13.62
CA GLY A 322 -12.39 -6.06 12.41
C GLY A 322 -11.89 -5.35 11.15
N ASP A 323 -11.63 -6.14 10.10
CA ASP A 323 -11.12 -5.65 8.82
C ASP A 323 -12.01 -4.58 8.19
N GLY A 324 -11.43 -3.63 7.48
CA GLY A 324 -12.17 -2.59 6.76
C GLY A 324 -12.90 -1.57 7.62
N THR A 325 -12.70 -1.60 8.94
CA THR A 325 -13.40 -0.72 9.89
C THR A 325 -12.79 0.68 9.92
N VAL A 326 -13.65 1.68 10.00
CA VAL A 326 -13.29 3.09 10.19
C VAL A 326 -13.64 3.53 11.61
N VAL A 327 -12.65 4.02 12.34
CA VAL A 327 -12.84 4.62 13.66
C VAL A 327 -12.79 6.14 13.49
N GLY A 328 -13.89 6.82 13.72
CA GLY A 328 -14.05 8.26 13.56
C GLY A 328 -13.14 9.06 14.51
N SER A 329 -12.91 10.32 14.18
CA SER A 329 -12.04 11.21 14.97
C SER A 329 -12.56 11.37 16.40
N ASN A 330 -11.63 11.53 17.37
CA ASN A 330 -11.92 11.68 18.80
C ASN A 330 -12.72 10.51 19.44
N SER A 331 -12.76 9.37 18.79
CA SER A 331 -13.47 8.20 19.32
C SER A 331 -12.62 7.42 20.30
N VAL A 332 -13.26 6.85 21.33
CA VAL A 332 -12.63 5.96 22.30
C VAL A 332 -13.23 4.57 22.18
N VAL A 333 -12.46 3.65 21.63
CA VAL A 333 -12.88 2.24 21.45
C VAL A 333 -12.50 1.44 22.68
N ILE A 334 -13.50 0.89 23.38
CA ILE A 334 -13.35 0.12 24.62
C ILE A 334 -13.89 -1.31 24.49
N ALA A 335 -14.47 -1.66 23.34
CA ALA A 335 -15.06 -2.97 23.09
C ALA A 335 -14.71 -3.43 21.66
N PRO A 336 -14.73 -4.76 21.40
CA PRO A 336 -14.49 -5.29 20.06
C PRO A 336 -15.46 -4.72 19.00
N LEU A 337 -14.95 -4.48 17.82
CA LEU A 337 -15.70 -3.98 16.67
C LEU A 337 -15.73 -5.04 15.56
N PRO A 338 -16.88 -5.27 14.93
CA PRO A 338 -16.95 -6.14 13.75
C PRO A 338 -16.22 -5.52 12.55
N ALA A 339 -16.08 -6.28 11.47
CA ALA A 339 -15.52 -5.79 10.22
C ALA A 339 -16.49 -4.85 9.50
N HIS A 340 -15.93 -3.96 8.63
CA HIS A 340 -16.67 -3.11 7.73
C HIS A 340 -17.69 -2.17 8.39
N VAL A 341 -17.36 -1.64 9.57
CA VAL A 341 -18.23 -0.68 10.28
C VAL A 341 -17.57 0.69 10.40
N LEU A 342 -18.41 1.72 10.44
CA LEU A 342 -18.02 3.06 10.86
C LEU A 342 -18.47 3.26 12.31
N VAL A 343 -17.52 3.62 13.18
CA VAL A 343 -17.78 3.91 14.57
C VAL A 343 -17.35 5.30 14.97
N THR A 344 -18.05 5.92 15.92
CA THR A 344 -17.67 7.23 16.46
C THR A 344 -18.17 7.38 17.90
N GLY A 345 -17.58 8.33 18.63
CA GLY A 345 -17.98 8.70 19.98
C GLY A 345 -17.06 8.19 21.09
N SER A 346 -17.35 8.60 22.32
CA SER A 346 -16.64 8.17 23.55
C SER A 346 -17.67 7.82 24.63
N PRO A 347 -17.94 6.51 24.83
CA PRO A 347 -17.39 5.37 24.12
C PRO A 347 -17.90 5.25 22.67
N ALA A 348 -17.07 4.69 21.78
CA ALA A 348 -17.41 4.52 20.36
C ALA A 348 -18.65 3.61 20.18
N ARG A 349 -19.52 3.99 19.23
CA ARG A 349 -20.70 3.23 18.81
C ARG A 349 -20.72 3.08 17.31
N ILE A 350 -21.26 1.97 16.83
CA ILE A 350 -21.46 1.73 15.40
C ILE A 350 -22.53 2.71 14.90
N ILE A 351 -22.22 3.45 13.85
CA ILE A 351 -23.16 4.38 13.21
C ILE A 351 -23.48 3.97 11.78
N ASP A 352 -22.65 3.10 11.18
CA ASP A 352 -22.91 2.54 9.85
C ASP A 352 -22.26 1.16 9.71
N THR A 353 -22.80 0.31 8.87
CA THR A 353 -22.35 -1.06 8.58
C THR A 353 -22.09 -1.23 7.08
N ASP A 354 -21.38 -2.31 6.72
CA ASP A 354 -21.07 -2.66 5.33
C ASP A 354 -20.35 -1.55 4.55
N ILE A 355 -19.57 -0.74 5.28
CA ILE A 355 -18.83 0.37 4.68
C ILE A 355 -17.63 -0.12 3.86
N VAL A 356 -17.31 0.63 2.82
CA VAL A 356 -16.08 0.52 2.04
C VAL A 356 -15.43 1.88 1.95
N TRP A 357 -14.21 2.01 2.44
CA TRP A 357 -13.44 3.23 2.31
C TRP A 357 -12.27 3.06 1.33
N LYS A 358 -11.79 4.16 0.77
CA LYS A 358 -10.66 4.21 -0.18
C LYS A 358 -9.62 5.20 0.30
N HIS A 359 -8.35 4.88 0.05
CA HIS A 359 -7.19 5.75 0.35
C HIS A 359 -6.70 6.44 -0.92
#